data_d18cd29a3ca1f6bc6012b98420ecda8c
#
_entry.id   d18cd29a3ca1f6bc6012b98420ecda8c
#
_cell.length_a   1.000
_cell.length_b   1.000
_cell.length_c   1.000
_cell.angle_alpha   90.00
_cell.angle_beta   90.00
_cell.angle_gamma   90.00
#
_symmetry.space_group_name_H-M   'P 1'
#
loop_
_entity.id
_entity.type
_entity.pdbx_description
1 polymer ?
#
loop_
_entity_poly.entity_id
_entity_poly.type
_entity_poly.pdbx_seq_one_letter_code
_entity_poly.pdbx_strand_id
1 'polypeptide(L)'
;MAIETNEPAAKEKSLNFLEEIVKEAADRGVAIQTRFPPEPNGYLHIGHAKSICINFGLAQKYGGKCNLRFDDTNPTKEDVEYVDSIKRDIRWLGFDWALERYASDYFDQLYEWAKELIRKGLAYVDDQTQEQIR
;
A
#
# COMPACT_ATOMS: atom_id res chain seq x y z
N MET A 1 48.80 -22.80 21.19
CA MET A 1 47.96 -21.76 21.83
C MET A 1 47.08 -21.18 20.72
N ALA A 2 45.84 -21.65 20.63
CA ALA A 2 44.89 -21.12 19.67
C ALA A 2 44.17 -19.92 20.31
N ILE A 3 44.20 -18.77 19.62
CA ILE A 3 43.50 -17.57 20.06
C ILE A 3 42.04 -17.73 19.54
N GLU A 4 41.11 -18.01 20.46
CA GLU A 4 39.69 -17.94 20.18
C GLU A 4 39.31 -16.44 19.99
N THR A 5 39.05 -16.06 18.77
CA THR A 5 38.43 -14.76 18.44
C THR A 5 36.94 -14.84 18.76
N ASN A 6 36.57 -14.28 19.89
CA ASN A 6 35.19 -14.15 20.32
C ASN A 6 34.58 -12.96 19.53
N GLU A 7 33.94 -13.27 18.37
CA GLU A 7 33.14 -12.29 17.66
C GLU A 7 31.89 -11.96 18.51
N PRO A 8 31.62 -10.67 18.81
CA PRO A 8 30.42 -10.33 19.55
C PRO A 8 29.19 -10.66 18.73
N ALA A 9 28.30 -11.49 19.28
CA ALA A 9 27.02 -11.79 18.71
C ALA A 9 26.31 -10.50 18.28
N ALA A 10 25.96 -10.38 16.99
CA ALA A 10 25.25 -9.23 16.46
C ALA A 10 23.97 -9.03 17.26
N LYS A 11 23.85 -7.89 17.95
CA LYS A 11 22.61 -7.51 18.64
C LYS A 11 21.47 -7.56 17.63
N GLU A 12 20.48 -8.44 17.85
CA GLU A 12 19.26 -8.44 17.08
C GLU A 12 18.70 -7.00 17.09
N LYS A 13 18.57 -6.41 15.90
CA LYS A 13 17.94 -5.09 15.76
C LYS A 13 16.52 -5.21 16.24
N SER A 14 16.11 -4.39 17.20
CA SER A 14 14.71 -4.30 17.61
C SER A 14 13.85 -3.95 16.41
N LEU A 15 12.79 -4.71 16.21
CA LEU A 15 11.82 -4.47 15.15
C LEU A 15 11.01 -3.20 15.47
N ASN A 16 10.57 -2.50 14.45
CA ASN A 16 9.56 -1.46 14.63
C ASN A 16 8.15 -2.12 14.74
N PHE A 17 7.19 -1.38 15.27
CA PHE A 17 5.85 -1.92 15.55
C PHE A 17 5.13 -2.49 14.33
N LEU A 18 5.33 -1.92 13.12
CA LEU A 18 4.74 -2.46 11.88
C LEU A 18 5.36 -3.81 11.55
N GLU A 19 6.65 -3.92 11.70
CA GLU A 19 7.38 -5.14 11.42
C GLU A 19 7.07 -6.24 12.45
N GLU A 20 6.85 -5.88 13.71
CA GLU A 20 6.40 -6.81 14.76
C GLU A 20 5.04 -7.43 14.40
N ILE A 21 4.06 -6.60 13.97
CA ILE A 21 2.74 -7.07 13.55
C ILE A 21 2.83 -8.02 12.35
N VAL A 22 3.63 -7.64 11.35
CA VAL A 22 3.80 -8.46 10.14
C VAL A 22 4.50 -9.78 10.45
N LYS A 23 5.54 -9.72 11.29
CA LYS A 23 6.26 -10.91 11.74
C LYS A 23 5.33 -11.86 12.49
N GLU A 24 4.56 -11.36 13.44
CA GLU A 24 3.61 -12.17 14.20
C GLU A 24 2.57 -12.85 13.28
N ALA A 25 2.08 -12.13 12.26
CA ALA A 25 1.17 -12.70 11.27
C ALA A 25 1.85 -13.80 10.43
N ALA A 26 3.08 -13.57 9.98
CA ALA A 26 3.87 -14.53 9.22
C ALA A 26 4.18 -15.79 10.04
N ASP A 27 4.57 -15.64 11.32
CA ASP A 27 4.84 -16.74 12.25
C ASP A 27 3.60 -17.62 12.47
N ARG A 28 2.39 -17.05 12.35
CA ARG A 28 1.11 -17.78 12.38
C ARG A 28 0.72 -18.41 11.04
N GLY A 29 1.57 -18.31 10.01
CA GLY A 29 1.30 -18.84 8.68
C GLY A 29 0.34 -18.00 7.84
N VAL A 30 0.07 -16.75 8.22
CA VAL A 30 -0.75 -15.82 7.43
C VAL A 30 0.05 -15.35 6.22
N ALA A 31 -0.51 -15.47 5.03
CA ALA A 31 0.10 -14.96 3.80
C ALA A 31 0.19 -13.42 3.85
N ILE A 32 1.41 -12.89 3.81
CA ILE A 32 1.63 -11.45 3.86
C ILE A 32 1.27 -10.81 2.51
N GLN A 33 0.38 -9.84 2.55
CA GLN A 33 -0.02 -9.07 1.39
C GLN A 33 -0.11 -7.59 1.77
N THR A 34 0.64 -6.76 1.06
CA THR A 34 0.66 -5.32 1.20
C THR A 34 0.16 -4.63 -0.07
N ARG A 35 -0.03 -3.33 0.01
CA ARG A 35 -0.51 -2.52 -1.11
C ARG A 35 0.13 -1.14 -1.10
N PHE A 36 0.60 -0.69 -2.25
CA PHE A 36 0.92 0.72 -2.49
C PHE A 36 -0.18 1.33 -3.36
N PRO A 37 -0.99 2.27 -2.82
CA PRO A 37 -2.12 2.87 -3.51
C PRO A 37 -1.87 4.34 -3.90
N PRO A 38 -1.03 4.64 -4.91
CA PRO A 38 -0.80 6.02 -5.33
C PRO A 38 -2.00 6.58 -6.09
N GLU A 39 -2.28 7.87 -5.91
CA GLU A 39 -3.15 8.66 -6.78
C GLU A 39 -2.30 9.18 -7.95
N PRO A 40 -2.68 8.92 -9.24
CA PRO A 40 -1.86 9.32 -10.40
C PRO A 40 -2.12 10.77 -10.81
N ASN A 41 -2.01 11.71 -9.85
CA ASN A 41 -2.26 13.14 -10.01
C ASN A 41 -1.00 14.01 -9.95
N GLY A 42 0.19 13.39 -9.92
CA GLY A 42 1.47 14.06 -9.86
C GLY A 42 2.65 13.08 -9.72
N TYR A 43 3.86 13.65 -9.74
CA TYR A 43 5.08 12.89 -9.52
C TYR A 43 5.26 12.49 -8.06
N LEU A 44 5.95 11.36 -7.85
CA LEU A 44 6.27 10.89 -6.51
C LEU A 44 7.29 11.81 -5.82
N HIS A 45 7.24 11.85 -4.50
CA HIS A 45 8.20 12.55 -3.65
C HIS A 45 8.71 11.60 -2.55
N ILE A 46 9.62 12.07 -1.70
CA ILE A 46 10.29 11.25 -0.67
C ILE A 46 9.30 10.57 0.30
N GLY A 47 8.14 11.16 0.55
CA GLY A 47 7.08 10.54 1.36
C GLY A 47 6.52 9.27 0.70
N HIS A 48 6.34 9.29 -0.63
CA HIS A 48 5.95 8.11 -1.39
C HIS A 48 7.06 7.05 -1.41
N ALA A 49 8.32 7.45 -1.57
CA ALA A 49 9.46 6.53 -1.51
C ALA A 49 9.50 5.78 -0.16
N LYS A 50 9.26 6.48 0.96
CA LYS A 50 9.13 5.86 2.28
C LYS A 50 8.01 4.82 2.31
N SER A 51 6.83 5.14 1.79
CA SER A 51 5.69 4.23 1.72
C SER A 51 5.98 3.00 0.86
N ILE A 52 6.62 3.19 -0.30
CA ILE A 52 7.06 2.11 -1.19
C ILE A 52 8.01 1.19 -0.44
N CYS A 53 9.09 1.72 0.16
CA CYS A 53 10.06 0.93 0.90
C CYS A 53 9.42 0.11 2.04
N ILE A 54 8.45 0.68 2.76
CA ILE A 54 7.74 -0.04 3.82
C ILE A 54 6.90 -1.17 3.23
N ASN A 55 6.02 -0.88 2.27
CA ASN A 55 5.07 -1.84 1.74
C ASN A 55 5.76 -2.98 0.98
N PHE A 56 6.62 -2.64 0.03
CA PHE A 56 7.35 -3.63 -0.76
C PHE A 56 8.42 -4.34 0.07
N GLY A 57 9.14 -3.63 0.93
CA GLY A 57 10.19 -4.20 1.79
C GLY A 57 9.64 -5.20 2.78
N LEU A 58 8.53 -4.92 3.45
CA LEU A 58 7.89 -5.88 4.36
C LEU A 58 7.38 -7.12 3.59
N ALA A 59 6.71 -6.92 2.44
CA ALA A 59 6.28 -8.04 1.62
C ALA A 59 7.47 -8.93 1.22
N GLN A 60 8.53 -8.34 0.70
CA GLN A 60 9.73 -9.06 0.28
C GLN A 60 10.39 -9.79 1.45
N LYS A 61 10.55 -9.13 2.59
CA LYS A 61 11.22 -9.69 3.78
C LYS A 61 10.50 -10.93 4.34
N TYR A 62 9.16 -10.93 4.27
CA TYR A 62 8.34 -12.02 4.82
C TYR A 62 7.74 -12.95 3.74
N GLY A 63 8.34 -12.99 2.54
CA GLY A 63 7.92 -13.87 1.47
C GLY A 63 6.52 -13.64 0.94
N GLY A 64 6.01 -12.41 1.13
CA GLY A 64 4.67 -11.99 0.74
C GLY A 64 4.61 -11.34 -0.64
N LYS A 65 3.51 -10.66 -0.92
CA LYS A 65 3.24 -9.95 -2.17
C LYS A 65 2.85 -8.51 -1.90
N CYS A 66 3.34 -7.57 -2.72
CA CYS A 66 2.85 -6.20 -2.74
C CYS A 66 2.11 -5.93 -4.05
N ASN A 67 0.92 -5.37 -3.97
CA ASN A 67 0.13 -4.96 -5.14
C ASN A 67 0.25 -3.46 -5.35
N LEU A 68 0.32 -3.04 -6.62
CA LEU A 68 0.16 -1.66 -7.02
C LEU A 68 -1.31 -1.43 -7.38
N ARG A 69 -1.99 -0.54 -6.66
CA ARG A 69 -3.37 -0.17 -6.95
C ARG A 69 -3.49 1.33 -7.10
N PHE A 70 -3.62 1.80 -8.31
CA PHE A 70 -3.89 3.20 -8.56
C PHE A 70 -5.24 3.62 -7.98
N ASP A 71 -5.23 4.72 -7.22
CA ASP A 71 -6.44 5.36 -6.71
C ASP A 71 -6.87 6.44 -7.71
N ASP A 72 -7.33 5.98 -8.86
CA ASP A 72 -7.70 6.77 -10.04
C ASP A 72 -9.19 7.13 -10.00
N THR A 73 -9.61 7.82 -8.94
CA THR A 73 -11.02 8.17 -8.71
C THR A 73 -11.39 9.59 -9.12
N ASN A 74 -10.41 10.40 -9.55
CA ASN A 74 -10.61 11.78 -9.97
C ASN A 74 -10.08 12.05 -11.38
N PRO A 75 -10.87 11.77 -12.44
CA PRO A 75 -10.42 11.85 -13.83
C PRO A 75 -10.02 13.27 -14.28
N THR A 76 -10.32 14.32 -13.49
CA THR A 76 -9.96 15.69 -13.83
C THR A 76 -8.52 16.07 -13.49
N LYS A 77 -7.82 15.24 -12.72
CA LYS A 77 -6.46 15.49 -12.21
C LYS A 77 -5.46 14.39 -12.57
N GLU A 78 -5.93 13.32 -13.16
CA GLU A 78 -5.15 12.11 -13.40
C GLU A 78 -4.66 12.07 -14.83
N ASP A 79 -3.42 11.63 -15.02
CA ASP A 79 -2.78 11.52 -16.32
C ASP A 79 -1.98 10.22 -16.43
N VAL A 80 -1.98 9.63 -17.63
CA VAL A 80 -1.19 8.42 -17.97
C VAL A 80 0.31 8.66 -17.75
N GLU A 81 0.79 9.89 -17.95
CA GLU A 81 2.17 10.27 -17.68
C GLU A 81 2.56 9.99 -16.23
N TYR A 82 1.69 10.30 -15.26
CA TYR A 82 1.95 10.03 -13.84
C TYR A 82 1.91 8.55 -13.52
N VAL A 83 1.01 7.78 -14.14
CA VAL A 83 0.98 6.32 -14.02
C VAL A 83 2.31 5.71 -14.44
N ASP A 84 2.82 6.09 -15.60
CA ASP A 84 4.09 5.59 -16.13
C ASP A 84 5.29 6.03 -15.29
N SER A 85 5.28 7.28 -14.79
CA SER A 85 6.31 7.79 -13.89
C SER A 85 6.34 7.02 -12.57
N ILE A 86 5.19 6.77 -11.95
CA ILE A 86 5.07 6.00 -10.72
C ILE A 86 5.63 4.58 -10.88
N LYS A 87 5.27 3.90 -11.97
CA LYS A 87 5.79 2.56 -12.29
C LYS A 87 7.31 2.56 -12.45
N ARG A 88 7.86 3.55 -13.14
CA ARG A 88 9.31 3.71 -13.33
C ARG A 88 10.02 3.95 -12.00
N ASP A 89 9.47 4.80 -11.15
CA ASP A 89 10.05 5.16 -9.85
C ASP A 89 10.08 3.96 -8.88
N ILE A 90 9.01 3.15 -8.87
CA ILE A 90 8.98 1.91 -8.06
C ILE A 90 10.09 0.97 -8.51
N ARG A 91 10.27 0.77 -9.83
CA ARG A 91 11.34 -0.09 -10.37
C ARG A 91 12.73 0.50 -10.12
N TRP A 92 12.87 1.82 -10.20
CA TRP A 92 14.13 2.50 -9.88
C TRP A 92 14.53 2.29 -8.42
N LEU A 93 13.56 2.23 -7.49
CA LEU A 93 13.79 1.86 -6.08
C LEU A 93 14.10 0.37 -5.88
N GLY A 94 14.10 -0.44 -6.93
CA GLY A 94 14.45 -1.87 -6.89
C GLY A 94 13.28 -2.79 -6.58
N PHE A 95 12.03 -2.33 -6.70
CA PHE A 95 10.84 -3.13 -6.44
C PHE A 95 10.04 -3.42 -7.71
N ASP A 96 9.21 -4.48 -7.63
CA ASP A 96 8.18 -4.79 -8.61
C ASP A 96 6.93 -5.30 -7.89
N TRP A 97 5.78 -5.25 -8.55
CA TRP A 97 4.49 -5.57 -7.95
C TRP A 97 3.92 -6.90 -8.45
N ALA A 98 3.12 -7.55 -7.60
CA ALA A 98 2.50 -8.82 -7.94
C ALA A 98 1.28 -8.66 -8.86
N LEU A 99 0.44 -7.65 -8.57
CA LEU A 99 -0.75 -7.31 -9.36
C LEU A 99 -0.85 -5.81 -9.50
N GLU A 100 -1.28 -5.37 -10.68
CA GLU A 100 -1.67 -4.00 -10.97
C GLU A 100 -3.20 -3.90 -11.02
N ARG A 101 -3.76 -2.88 -10.36
CA ARG A 101 -5.19 -2.64 -10.26
C ARG A 101 -5.48 -1.14 -10.33
N TYR A 102 -6.66 -0.81 -10.77
CA TYR A 102 -7.19 0.55 -10.83
C TYR A 102 -8.48 0.61 -10.03
N ALA A 103 -8.68 1.66 -9.23
CA ALA A 103 -9.91 1.81 -8.44
C ALA A 103 -11.12 2.02 -9.36
N SER A 104 -10.94 2.71 -10.48
CA SER A 104 -11.97 2.94 -11.50
C SER A 104 -12.55 1.67 -12.12
N ASP A 105 -11.78 0.57 -12.17
CA ASP A 105 -12.28 -0.73 -12.66
C ASP A 105 -13.40 -1.30 -11.79
N TYR A 106 -13.59 -0.79 -10.58
CA TYR A 106 -14.54 -1.32 -9.59
C TYR A 106 -15.71 -0.38 -9.28
N PHE A 107 -15.92 0.70 -10.03
CA PHE A 107 -16.97 1.68 -9.73
C PHE A 107 -18.37 1.08 -9.69
N ASP A 108 -18.72 0.23 -10.63
CA ASP A 108 -20.02 -0.44 -10.63
C ASP A 108 -20.22 -1.30 -9.38
N GLN A 109 -19.19 -2.06 -8.99
CA GLN A 109 -19.22 -2.89 -7.79
C GLN A 109 -19.28 -2.06 -6.52
N LEU A 110 -18.54 -0.95 -6.44
CA LEU A 110 -18.58 -0.02 -5.31
C LEU A 110 -19.96 0.61 -5.16
N TYR A 111 -20.61 0.96 -6.27
CA TYR A 111 -21.97 1.50 -6.28
C TYR A 111 -22.98 0.49 -5.74
N GLU A 112 -22.90 -0.78 -6.17
CA GLU A 112 -23.77 -1.84 -5.65
C GLU A 112 -23.55 -2.06 -4.13
N TRP A 113 -22.29 -2.07 -3.67
CA TRP A 113 -22.00 -2.17 -2.24
C TRP A 113 -22.51 -0.96 -1.44
N ALA A 114 -22.43 0.25 -1.97
CA ALA A 114 -23.00 1.44 -1.33
C ALA A 114 -24.51 1.28 -1.15
N LYS A 115 -25.23 0.81 -2.18
CA LYS A 115 -26.67 0.51 -2.08
C LYS A 115 -26.97 -0.57 -1.05
N GLU A 116 -26.13 -1.60 -0.95
CA GLU A 116 -26.27 -2.65 0.05
C GLU A 116 -26.09 -2.11 1.48
N LEU A 117 -25.11 -1.24 1.72
CA LEU A 117 -24.92 -0.59 3.01
C LEU A 117 -26.14 0.25 3.41
N ILE A 118 -26.73 1.00 2.46
CA ILE A 118 -27.95 1.77 2.71
C ILE A 118 -29.11 0.84 3.08
N ARG A 119 -29.31 -0.26 2.33
CA ARG A 119 -30.37 -1.24 2.64
C ARG A 119 -30.20 -1.88 4.01
N LYS A 120 -28.97 -2.04 4.48
CA LYS A 120 -28.63 -2.55 5.82
C LYS A 120 -28.75 -1.48 6.94
N GLY A 121 -29.04 -0.23 6.60
CA GLY A 121 -29.10 0.88 7.56
C GLY A 121 -27.72 1.30 8.11
N LEU A 122 -26.63 0.92 7.42
CA LEU A 122 -25.23 1.24 7.81
C LEU A 122 -24.70 2.48 7.10
N ALA A 123 -25.41 3.00 6.11
CA ALA A 123 -25.10 4.23 5.39
C ALA A 123 -26.40 4.95 5.00
N TYR A 124 -26.30 6.24 4.73
CA TYR A 124 -27.39 7.06 4.21
C TYR A 124 -26.88 8.01 3.13
N VAL A 125 -27.79 8.53 2.33
CA VAL A 125 -27.49 9.55 1.33
C VAL A 125 -27.58 10.91 2.01
N ASP A 126 -26.52 11.73 1.87
CA ASP A 126 -26.50 13.12 2.30
C ASP A 126 -26.57 14.00 1.04
N ASP A 127 -27.57 14.85 0.95
CA ASP A 127 -27.85 15.76 -0.16
C ASP A 127 -27.49 17.22 0.17
N GLN A 128 -26.78 17.46 1.26
CA GLN A 128 -26.31 18.79 1.64
C GLN A 128 -25.29 19.33 0.61
N THR A 129 -25.36 20.63 0.35
CA THR A 129 -24.37 21.32 -0.46
C THR A 129 -23.06 21.51 0.31
N GLN A 130 -21.96 21.77 -0.42
CA GLN A 130 -20.66 22.06 0.23
C GLN A 130 -20.71 23.25 1.21
N GLU A 131 -21.62 24.20 0.97
CA GLU A 131 -21.82 25.36 1.86
C GLU A 131 -22.56 24.97 3.14
N GLN A 132 -23.46 23.98 3.08
CA GLN A 132 -24.18 23.47 4.25
C GLN A 132 -23.34 22.54 5.13
N ILE A 133 -22.32 21.89 4.56
CA ILE A 133 -21.39 21.00 5.28
C ILE A 133 -20.28 21.78 6.01
N ARG A 134 -20.01 23.04 5.64
CA ARG A 134 -19.00 23.91 6.25
C ARG A 134 -19.54 24.68 7.45
#